data_fd384f58ebf3bd2154c9d6c8f397db55
#
_entry.id   fd384f58ebf3bd2154c9d6c8f397db55
#
_cell.length_a   1.000
_cell.length_b   1.000
_cell.length_c   1.000
_cell.angle_alpha   90.00
_cell.angle_beta   90.00
_cell.angle_gamma   90.00
#
_symmetry.space_group_name_H-M   'P 1'
#
loop_
_entity.id
_entity.type
_entity.pdbx_description
1 polymer ?
#
loop_
_entity_poly.entity_id
_entity_poly.type
_entity_poly.pdbx_seq_one_letter_code
_entity_poly.pdbx_strand_id
1 'polypeptide(L)'
;MPSYPKNKRRSITDGNTVLKPLTIDKQLRRIMSSPEFKATARQKKFLQFVVEKTLEGRADEIKGYTIATSVFGRKETFDQATDPIVSVEARRLRRALEHYYLVAGVQDPILIDIPKGGYVPTFRSRAALESDSPLTETKLDEGGISGGWPSVLIRPFQVLSEDINPKFVAEGFTTELAIELSRYQDIQVLMKPSDPEGKSTREPEARFLIDGSIRHGLHKLKLAVQLFDQQTGSQIWGDVYNCNLKTADLFAFQEEVAQIIAARIAEQEGFIVRTLSLESRNKPPSEMETYEAIHKFYKFETTYSPAAFHDALQALEHAAHKEPECAPIWTYLGGLYCENYGLEIVDMESPIEKGVEFTEKGVQLDPSNQRARVWLAEARLLNNQLPEGLVEAKKALVLNPSSLIYLDVIGYALALLGDWEQGCALIQKAIKLNPYIRAYNYIILCWNWLRKKEYEKAHRETLNFRLPSLFWDPLTRAITLGYLGRIKEGNRNVEEVLKLKPDFQARGRLLIRHL
;
A
#
# COMPACT_ATOMS: atom_id res chain seq x y z
N MET A 1 9.70 -21.32 -48.80
CA MET A 1 10.31 -20.56 -47.68
C MET A 1 10.23 -19.09 -48.04
N PRO A 2 9.41 -18.26 -47.40
CA PRO A 2 9.43 -16.82 -47.62
C PRO A 2 10.49 -16.20 -46.70
N SER A 3 11.39 -15.43 -47.32
CA SER A 3 12.43 -14.65 -46.68
C SER A 3 11.80 -13.46 -45.91
N TYR A 4 11.94 -13.45 -44.59
CA TYR A 4 11.59 -12.31 -43.77
C TYR A 4 12.60 -11.16 -43.96
N PRO A 5 12.15 -9.90 -44.00
CA PRO A 5 13.03 -8.76 -44.14
C PRO A 5 13.86 -8.60 -42.86
N LYS A 6 15.16 -8.39 -43.01
CA LYS A 6 16.10 -8.06 -41.92
C LYS A 6 15.78 -6.66 -41.36
N ASN A 7 14.82 -6.57 -40.44
CA ASN A 7 14.59 -5.35 -39.70
C ASN A 7 15.77 -5.10 -38.73
N LYS A 8 16.36 -3.91 -38.76
CA LYS A 8 17.52 -3.52 -37.94
C LYS A 8 17.08 -3.47 -36.48
N ARG A 9 17.33 -4.53 -35.71
CA ARG A 9 17.15 -4.55 -34.26
C ARG A 9 18.12 -3.55 -33.63
N ARG A 10 17.62 -2.68 -32.75
CA ARG A 10 18.42 -1.63 -32.08
C ARG A 10 19.17 -2.23 -30.88
N SER A 11 20.42 -1.79 -30.67
CA SER A 11 21.17 -2.07 -29.45
C SER A 11 20.55 -1.30 -28.27
N ILE A 12 20.54 -1.91 -27.10
CA ILE A 12 20.00 -1.32 -25.86
C ILE A 12 21.19 -1.03 -24.96
N THR A 13 21.23 0.15 -24.35
CA THR A 13 22.28 0.56 -23.41
C THR A 13 21.82 0.34 -21.99
N ASP A 14 22.66 -0.31 -21.17
CA ASP A 14 22.53 -0.44 -19.73
C ASP A 14 23.75 0.24 -19.09
N GLY A 15 23.58 1.46 -18.58
CA GLY A 15 24.70 2.29 -18.18
C GLY A 15 25.72 2.46 -19.31
N ASN A 16 26.98 2.09 -19.08
CA ASN A 16 28.06 2.10 -20.07
C ASN A 16 28.13 0.83 -20.97
N THR A 17 27.26 -0.16 -20.77
CA THR A 17 27.32 -1.45 -21.48
C THR A 17 26.28 -1.51 -22.58
N VAL A 18 26.73 -1.78 -23.81
CA VAL A 18 25.85 -1.96 -25.00
C VAL A 18 25.46 -3.43 -25.11
N LEU A 19 24.18 -3.72 -24.84
CA LEU A 19 23.62 -5.07 -24.98
C LEU A 19 23.19 -5.32 -26.41
N LYS A 20 23.76 -6.37 -27.02
CA LYS A 20 23.42 -6.77 -28.40
C LYS A 20 22.07 -7.50 -28.42
N PRO A 21 21.15 -7.19 -29.34
CA PRO A 21 19.84 -7.85 -29.46
C PRO A 21 19.92 -9.38 -29.50
N LEU A 22 20.95 -9.92 -30.13
CA LEU A 22 21.18 -11.37 -30.23
C LEU A 22 21.43 -12.02 -28.85
N THR A 23 22.08 -11.29 -27.95
CA THR A 23 22.39 -11.80 -26.60
C THR A 23 21.11 -11.82 -25.72
N ILE A 24 20.25 -10.83 -25.88
CA ILE A 24 18.93 -10.78 -25.20
C ILE A 24 18.02 -11.90 -25.73
N ASP A 25 18.02 -12.14 -27.06
CA ASP A 25 17.23 -13.23 -27.65
C ASP A 25 17.71 -14.62 -27.17
N LYS A 26 19.03 -14.83 -27.06
CA LYS A 26 19.57 -16.04 -26.44
C LYS A 26 19.13 -16.24 -25.01
N GLN A 27 19.14 -15.16 -24.22
CA GLN A 27 18.67 -15.20 -22.83
C GLN A 27 17.18 -15.51 -22.75
N LEU A 28 16.34 -14.89 -23.57
CA LEU A 28 14.92 -15.19 -23.65
C LEU A 28 14.68 -16.67 -23.95
N ARG A 29 15.37 -17.24 -24.94
CA ARG A 29 15.25 -18.67 -25.26
C ARG A 29 15.67 -19.58 -24.12
N ARG A 30 16.73 -19.21 -23.38
CA ARG A 30 17.18 -19.95 -22.20
C ARG A 30 16.10 -19.97 -21.13
N ILE A 31 15.49 -18.83 -20.81
CA ILE A 31 14.36 -18.74 -19.87
C ILE A 31 13.20 -19.61 -20.34
N MET A 32 12.78 -19.47 -21.59
CA MET A 32 11.62 -20.15 -22.16
C MET A 32 11.75 -21.68 -22.19
N SER A 33 12.99 -22.19 -22.31
CA SER A 33 13.29 -23.62 -22.34
C SER A 33 13.54 -24.22 -20.96
N SER A 34 13.71 -23.40 -19.91
CA SER A 34 13.99 -23.89 -18.57
C SER A 34 12.75 -24.51 -17.92
N PRO A 35 12.88 -25.71 -17.30
CA PRO A 35 11.81 -26.31 -16.51
C PRO A 35 11.49 -25.50 -15.24
N GLU A 36 12.45 -24.71 -14.74
CA GLU A 36 12.27 -23.85 -13.56
C GLU A 36 11.54 -22.53 -13.89
N PHE A 37 11.37 -22.21 -15.15
CA PHE A 37 10.51 -21.11 -15.56
C PHE A 37 9.04 -21.56 -15.56
N LYS A 38 8.44 -21.62 -14.37
CA LYS A 38 7.08 -22.11 -14.10
C LYS A 38 6.01 -21.12 -14.57
N ALA A 39 6.09 -20.71 -15.85
CA ALA A 39 5.14 -19.81 -16.48
C ALA A 39 4.16 -20.55 -17.39
N THR A 40 2.90 -20.15 -17.39
CA THR A 40 1.88 -20.69 -18.30
C THR A 40 2.20 -20.33 -19.76
N ALA A 41 1.60 -21.05 -20.73
CA ALA A 41 1.77 -20.73 -22.15
C ALA A 41 1.41 -19.27 -22.50
N ARG A 42 0.41 -18.70 -21.81
CA ARG A 42 0.02 -17.29 -21.97
C ARG A 42 1.08 -16.33 -21.44
N GLN A 43 1.67 -16.61 -20.29
CA GLN A 43 2.74 -15.80 -19.69
C GLN A 43 4.02 -15.88 -20.54
N LYS A 44 4.34 -17.07 -21.05
CA LYS A 44 5.46 -17.24 -21.99
C LYS A 44 5.26 -16.41 -23.26
N LYS A 45 4.06 -16.44 -23.84
CA LYS A 45 3.71 -15.61 -24.99
C LYS A 45 3.77 -14.11 -24.68
N PHE A 46 3.38 -13.72 -23.48
CA PHE A 46 3.47 -12.35 -23.01
C PHE A 46 4.94 -11.88 -22.93
N LEU A 47 5.80 -12.65 -22.24
CA LEU A 47 7.24 -12.34 -22.16
C LEU A 47 7.87 -12.19 -23.53
N GLN A 48 7.60 -13.15 -24.41
CA GLN A 48 8.11 -13.13 -25.79
C GLN A 48 7.67 -11.86 -26.52
N PHE A 49 6.39 -11.52 -26.46
CA PHE A 49 5.82 -10.36 -27.14
C PHE A 49 6.49 -9.05 -26.70
N VAL A 50 6.62 -8.81 -25.37
CA VAL A 50 7.18 -7.55 -24.88
C VAL A 50 8.69 -7.44 -25.17
N VAL A 51 9.43 -8.54 -25.09
CA VAL A 51 10.87 -8.55 -25.44
C VAL A 51 11.07 -8.31 -26.93
N GLU A 52 10.35 -9.01 -27.80
CA GLU A 52 10.44 -8.83 -29.24
C GLU A 52 10.10 -7.40 -29.68
N LYS A 53 8.99 -6.83 -29.18
CA LYS A 53 8.58 -5.45 -29.44
C LYS A 53 9.64 -4.43 -29.01
N THR A 54 10.25 -4.64 -27.86
CA THR A 54 11.31 -3.75 -27.38
C THR A 54 12.56 -3.84 -28.25
N LEU A 55 12.96 -5.05 -28.67
CA LEU A 55 14.09 -5.24 -29.55
C LEU A 55 13.87 -4.68 -30.98
N GLU A 56 12.61 -4.60 -31.42
CA GLU A 56 12.20 -3.94 -32.67
C GLU A 56 12.20 -2.41 -32.56
N GLY A 57 12.42 -1.84 -31.37
CA GLY A 57 12.35 -0.40 -31.11
C GLY A 57 10.93 0.14 -31.04
N ARG A 58 9.95 -0.71 -30.79
CA ARG A 58 8.50 -0.42 -30.71
C ARG A 58 7.98 -0.54 -29.28
N ALA A 59 8.77 -0.11 -28.30
CA ALA A 59 8.43 -0.16 -26.89
C ALA A 59 7.19 0.70 -26.54
N ASP A 60 6.95 1.75 -27.29
CA ASP A 60 5.78 2.65 -27.19
C ASP A 60 4.44 1.95 -27.49
N GLU A 61 4.49 0.83 -28.25
CA GLU A 61 3.31 0.01 -28.53
C GLU A 61 2.98 -0.98 -27.40
N ILE A 62 3.85 -1.15 -26.42
CA ILE A 62 3.64 -2.07 -25.28
C ILE A 62 2.72 -1.40 -24.26
N LYS A 63 1.42 -1.47 -24.53
CA LYS A 63 0.35 -0.95 -23.66
C LYS A 63 -0.57 -2.10 -23.25
N GLY A 64 -1.30 -1.91 -22.14
CA GLY A 64 -2.23 -2.92 -21.65
C GLY A 64 -3.23 -3.36 -22.71
N TYR A 65 -3.78 -2.43 -23.47
CA TYR A 65 -4.70 -2.72 -24.58
C TYR A 65 -4.05 -3.62 -25.65
N THR A 66 -2.84 -3.27 -26.10
CA THR A 66 -2.13 -4.03 -27.14
C THR A 66 -1.80 -5.45 -26.66
N ILE A 67 -1.40 -5.60 -25.41
CA ILE A 67 -1.13 -6.91 -24.81
C ILE A 67 -2.41 -7.73 -24.70
N ALA A 68 -3.51 -7.13 -24.24
CA ALA A 68 -4.79 -7.80 -24.12
C ALA A 68 -5.29 -8.37 -25.45
N THR A 69 -5.22 -7.57 -26.50
CA THR A 69 -5.68 -7.97 -27.84
C THR A 69 -4.72 -8.94 -28.54
N SER A 70 -3.41 -8.62 -28.58
CA SER A 70 -2.41 -9.39 -29.35
C SER A 70 -1.96 -10.67 -28.64
N VAL A 71 -1.90 -10.68 -27.29
CA VAL A 71 -1.40 -11.82 -26.52
C VAL A 71 -2.53 -12.65 -25.94
N PHE A 72 -3.54 -12.00 -25.36
CA PHE A 72 -4.61 -12.67 -24.64
C PHE A 72 -5.90 -12.87 -25.48
N GLY A 73 -5.92 -12.40 -26.75
CA GLY A 73 -7.04 -12.59 -27.66
C GLY A 73 -8.32 -11.87 -27.23
N ARG A 74 -8.19 -10.75 -26.50
CA ARG A 74 -9.34 -9.92 -26.13
C ARG A 74 -9.88 -9.18 -27.38
N LYS A 75 -11.18 -8.90 -27.38
CA LYS A 75 -11.83 -8.14 -28.46
C LYS A 75 -11.37 -6.68 -28.45
N GLU A 76 -11.58 -5.98 -29.54
CA GLU A 76 -11.26 -4.53 -29.66
C GLU A 76 -12.02 -3.66 -28.66
N THR A 77 -13.11 -4.17 -28.08
CA THR A 77 -13.87 -3.52 -26.99
C THR A 77 -13.24 -3.70 -25.60
N PHE A 78 -12.01 -4.25 -25.53
CA PHE A 78 -11.33 -4.47 -24.26
C PHE A 78 -11.09 -3.15 -23.54
N ASP A 79 -11.54 -3.09 -22.27
CA ASP A 79 -11.27 -1.98 -21.36
C ASP A 79 -10.44 -2.49 -20.17
N GLN A 80 -9.28 -1.90 -20.00
CA GLN A 80 -8.33 -2.27 -18.94
C GLN A 80 -8.86 -1.91 -17.53
N ALA A 81 -9.80 -0.99 -17.43
CA ALA A 81 -10.42 -0.62 -16.14
C ALA A 81 -11.37 -1.71 -15.64
N THR A 82 -12.00 -2.46 -16.55
CA THR A 82 -13.00 -3.49 -16.23
C THR A 82 -12.45 -4.91 -16.27
N ASP A 83 -11.37 -5.18 -17.06
CA ASP A 83 -10.73 -6.49 -17.15
C ASP A 83 -9.24 -6.41 -16.77
N PRO A 84 -8.86 -6.78 -15.53
CA PRO A 84 -7.49 -6.67 -15.03
C PRO A 84 -6.55 -7.78 -15.56
N ILE A 85 -6.91 -8.52 -16.60
CA ILE A 85 -6.16 -9.70 -17.06
C ILE A 85 -4.68 -9.40 -17.31
N VAL A 86 -4.36 -8.24 -17.92
CA VAL A 86 -2.97 -7.89 -18.26
C VAL A 86 -2.15 -7.64 -17.01
N SER A 87 -2.68 -6.91 -16.04
CA SER A 87 -1.99 -6.61 -14.78
C SER A 87 -1.78 -7.87 -13.92
N VAL A 88 -2.78 -8.74 -13.88
CA VAL A 88 -2.70 -10.03 -13.17
C VAL A 88 -1.64 -10.94 -13.80
N GLU A 89 -1.66 -11.10 -15.12
CA GLU A 89 -0.69 -11.96 -15.82
C GLU A 89 0.72 -11.34 -15.81
N ALA A 90 0.87 -10.03 -15.85
CA ALA A 90 2.16 -9.36 -15.68
C ALA A 90 2.76 -9.62 -14.28
N ARG A 91 1.93 -9.55 -13.21
CA ARG A 91 2.37 -9.87 -11.85
C ARG A 91 2.85 -11.32 -11.73
N ARG A 92 2.09 -12.26 -12.28
CA ARG A 92 2.47 -13.67 -12.29
C ARG A 92 3.75 -13.92 -13.09
N LEU A 93 3.90 -13.24 -14.23
CA LEU A 93 5.09 -13.34 -15.07
C LEU A 93 6.34 -12.80 -14.37
N ARG A 94 6.25 -11.67 -13.66
CA ARG A 94 7.36 -11.15 -12.84
C ARG A 94 7.81 -12.18 -11.80
N ARG A 95 6.87 -12.78 -11.05
CA ARG A 95 7.17 -13.83 -10.08
C ARG A 95 7.86 -15.05 -10.73
N ALA A 96 7.42 -15.45 -11.92
CA ALA A 96 8.04 -16.56 -12.63
C ALA A 96 9.47 -16.22 -13.08
N LEU A 97 9.75 -14.98 -13.50
CA LEU A 97 11.08 -14.49 -13.83
C LEU A 97 11.97 -14.40 -12.58
N GLU A 98 11.47 -13.85 -11.49
CA GLU A 98 12.17 -13.79 -10.20
C GLU A 98 12.57 -15.20 -9.75
N HIS A 99 11.62 -16.14 -9.74
CA HIS A 99 11.88 -17.52 -9.39
C HIS A 99 12.94 -18.16 -10.30
N TYR A 100 12.83 -17.96 -11.60
CA TYR A 100 13.82 -18.49 -12.56
C TYR A 100 15.23 -18.00 -12.26
N TYR A 101 15.41 -16.68 -12.03
CA TYR A 101 16.73 -16.11 -11.75
C TYR A 101 17.28 -16.49 -10.36
N LEU A 102 16.44 -16.85 -9.42
CA LEU A 102 16.85 -17.35 -8.10
C LEU A 102 17.31 -18.82 -8.15
N VAL A 103 16.74 -19.63 -9.05
CA VAL A 103 16.97 -21.09 -9.04
C VAL A 103 17.88 -21.53 -10.19
N ALA A 104 17.54 -21.22 -11.42
CA ALA A 104 18.23 -21.71 -12.63
C ALA A 104 19.05 -20.63 -13.34
N GLY A 105 18.66 -19.38 -13.26
CA GLY A 105 19.27 -18.24 -13.94
C GLY A 105 20.29 -17.49 -13.07
N VAL A 106 20.76 -18.06 -11.95
CA VAL A 106 21.71 -17.40 -11.02
C VAL A 106 22.98 -16.92 -11.71
N GLN A 107 23.46 -17.65 -12.72
CA GLN A 107 24.68 -17.33 -13.48
C GLN A 107 24.40 -16.77 -14.88
N ASP A 108 23.16 -16.42 -15.17
CA ASP A 108 22.82 -15.89 -16.49
C ASP A 108 23.43 -14.51 -16.74
N PRO A 109 24.03 -14.28 -17.92
CA PRO A 109 24.77 -13.05 -18.20
C PRO A 109 23.87 -11.81 -18.35
N ILE A 110 22.58 -12.02 -18.61
CA ILE A 110 21.59 -10.95 -18.79
C ILE A 110 20.37 -11.23 -17.93
N LEU A 111 19.94 -10.22 -17.19
CA LEU A 111 18.66 -10.22 -16.51
C LEU A 111 17.62 -9.52 -17.38
N ILE A 112 16.49 -10.21 -17.59
CA ILE A 112 15.29 -9.66 -18.23
C ILE A 112 14.26 -9.45 -17.12
N ASP A 113 13.85 -8.22 -16.90
CA ASP A 113 12.84 -7.86 -15.91
C ASP A 113 11.71 -7.05 -16.53
N ILE A 114 10.53 -7.13 -15.95
CA ILE A 114 9.37 -6.30 -16.31
C ILE A 114 9.06 -5.42 -15.10
N PRO A 115 9.41 -4.12 -15.12
CA PRO A 115 9.29 -3.25 -13.97
C PRO A 115 7.84 -3.10 -13.49
N LYS A 116 7.67 -2.88 -12.17
CA LYS A 116 6.37 -2.57 -11.58
C LYS A 116 5.85 -1.25 -12.18
N GLY A 117 4.55 -1.19 -12.47
CA GLY A 117 3.93 -0.01 -13.09
C GLY A 117 4.02 0.06 -14.61
N GLY A 118 4.79 -0.83 -15.26
CA GLY A 118 4.93 -0.90 -16.72
C GLY A 118 4.95 -2.32 -17.27
N TYR A 119 4.94 -2.43 -18.60
CA TYR A 119 5.04 -3.72 -19.32
C TYR A 119 6.25 -3.79 -20.25
N VAL A 120 6.98 -2.69 -20.41
CA VAL A 120 8.21 -2.63 -21.20
C VAL A 120 9.33 -3.30 -20.41
N PRO A 121 9.95 -4.38 -20.94
CA PRO A 121 11.03 -5.06 -20.23
C PRO A 121 12.30 -4.22 -20.15
N THR A 122 13.03 -4.38 -19.08
CA THR A 122 14.39 -3.87 -18.90
C THR A 122 15.40 -5.01 -19.04
N PHE A 123 16.59 -4.68 -19.51
CA PHE A 123 17.67 -5.64 -19.72
C PHE A 123 18.91 -5.14 -19.01
N ARG A 124 19.48 -5.95 -18.12
CA ARG A 124 20.70 -5.60 -17.38
C ARG A 124 21.78 -6.63 -17.58
N SER A 125 23.01 -6.18 -17.74
CA SER A 125 24.17 -7.08 -17.75
C SER A 125 24.56 -7.43 -16.32
N ARG A 126 24.75 -8.72 -16.02
CA ARG A 126 25.25 -9.13 -14.71
C ARG A 126 26.66 -8.59 -14.45
N ALA A 127 27.53 -8.56 -15.46
CA ALA A 127 28.85 -7.96 -15.33
C ALA A 127 28.81 -6.45 -15.02
N ALA A 128 27.78 -5.73 -15.50
CA ALA A 128 27.58 -4.32 -15.17
C ALA A 128 27.10 -4.15 -13.71
N LEU A 129 26.29 -5.07 -13.21
CA LEU A 129 25.85 -5.08 -11.80
C LEU A 129 27.00 -5.38 -10.83
N GLU A 130 27.98 -6.20 -11.26
CA GLU A 130 29.19 -6.49 -10.49
C GLU A 130 30.23 -5.38 -10.57
N SER A 131 30.24 -4.61 -11.69
CA SER A 131 31.18 -3.49 -11.90
C SER A 131 30.66 -2.13 -11.39
N ASP A 132 29.37 -1.95 -11.26
CA ASP A 132 28.72 -0.78 -10.61
C ASP A 132 28.59 -0.91 -9.08
N SER A 133 29.23 -1.94 -8.50
CA SER A 133 29.64 -1.87 -7.10
C SER A 133 30.98 -1.11 -7.07
N PRO A 134 31.00 0.17 -6.77
CA PRO A 134 32.22 0.77 -6.34
C PRO A 134 32.55 0.10 -5.01
N LEU A 135 33.61 -0.72 -5.00
CA LEU A 135 34.42 -0.95 -3.80
C LEU A 135 35.09 0.37 -3.44
N THR A 136 34.33 1.39 -3.23
CA THR A 136 34.67 2.42 -2.30
C THR A 136 34.39 1.78 -0.96
N GLU A 137 35.48 1.46 -0.24
CA GLU A 137 35.48 1.51 1.21
C GLU A 137 35.02 2.93 1.62
N THR A 138 33.75 3.21 1.41
CA THR A 138 33.05 4.18 2.23
C THR A 138 33.07 3.48 3.58
N LYS A 139 33.95 3.96 4.47
CA LYS A 139 33.73 3.83 5.89
C LYS A 139 32.23 3.85 6.07
N LEU A 140 31.68 2.71 6.51
CA LEU A 140 30.38 2.69 7.15
C LEU A 140 30.55 3.73 8.26
N ASP A 141 30.19 4.96 7.96
CA ASP A 141 29.78 5.87 8.99
C ASP A 141 28.78 5.04 9.80
N GLU A 142 29.00 5.05 11.10
CA GLU A 142 28.02 4.65 12.10
C GLU A 142 26.83 5.65 12.01
N GLY A 143 26.32 5.83 10.80
CA GLY A 143 25.19 6.62 10.42
C GLY A 143 23.96 5.74 10.57
N GLY A 144 23.28 5.90 11.67
CA GLY A 144 21.88 5.50 11.79
C GLY A 144 21.15 5.97 10.53
N ILE A 145 20.25 5.12 10.03
CA ILE A 145 19.45 5.29 8.83
C ILE A 145 18.96 6.73 8.74
N SER A 146 19.41 7.47 7.71
CA SER A 146 18.99 8.83 7.41
C SER A 146 17.45 8.91 7.40
N GLY A 147 16.88 9.76 8.27
CA GLY A 147 15.44 10.02 8.34
C GLY A 147 14.68 9.39 9.51
N GLY A 148 15.30 8.63 10.41
CA GLY A 148 14.64 8.09 11.63
C GLY A 148 13.52 7.08 11.38
N TRP A 149 13.36 6.53 10.16
CA TRP A 149 12.34 5.55 9.83
C TRP A 149 12.54 4.24 10.60
N PRO A 150 11.46 3.65 11.16
CA PRO A 150 11.56 2.39 11.88
C PRO A 150 11.97 1.25 10.96
N SER A 151 12.98 0.48 11.37
CA SER A 151 13.46 -0.68 10.67
C SER A 151 12.88 -1.96 11.28
N VAL A 152 12.45 -2.88 10.42
CA VAL A 152 11.87 -4.18 10.79
C VAL A 152 12.66 -5.29 10.12
N LEU A 153 13.31 -6.12 10.90
CA LEU A 153 13.95 -7.33 10.42
C LEU A 153 12.97 -8.50 10.46
N ILE A 154 12.85 -9.23 9.37
CA ILE A 154 12.08 -10.47 9.32
C ILE A 154 13.06 -11.63 9.30
N ARG A 155 13.03 -12.46 10.35
CA ARG A 155 13.77 -13.74 10.37
C ARG A 155 13.02 -14.80 9.57
N PRO A 156 13.74 -15.72 8.89
CA PRO A 156 13.12 -16.90 8.32
C PRO A 156 12.36 -17.70 9.38
N PHE A 157 11.11 -18.03 9.11
CA PHE A 157 10.27 -18.75 10.07
C PHE A 157 10.82 -20.15 10.32
N GLN A 158 10.85 -20.53 11.60
CA GLN A 158 11.36 -21.83 12.04
C GLN A 158 10.30 -22.91 11.78
N VAL A 159 10.77 -24.06 11.31
CA VAL A 159 9.92 -25.23 11.17
C VAL A 159 10.12 -26.15 12.36
N LEU A 160 9.02 -26.42 13.09
CA LEU A 160 9.02 -27.23 14.32
C LEU A 160 8.32 -28.59 14.11
N SER A 161 8.40 -29.20 12.92
CA SER A 161 7.81 -30.51 12.62
C SER A 161 8.71 -31.32 11.71
N GLU A 162 8.75 -32.65 11.92
CA GLU A 162 9.65 -33.57 11.24
C GLU A 162 9.09 -34.09 9.89
N ASP A 163 7.77 -33.98 9.65
CA ASP A 163 7.10 -34.58 8.49
C ASP A 163 6.79 -33.53 7.39
N ILE A 164 7.20 -33.83 6.17
CA ILE A 164 6.98 -33.09 4.90
C ILE A 164 7.81 -31.81 4.79
N ASN A 165 8.36 -31.51 3.62
CA ASN A 165 9.23 -30.37 3.32
C ASN A 165 8.64 -29.00 3.74
N PRO A 166 8.56 -28.68 5.06
CA PRO A 166 7.93 -27.49 5.60
C PRO A 166 8.79 -26.25 5.40
N LYS A 167 10.04 -26.45 4.94
CA LYS A 167 10.97 -25.37 4.61
C LYS A 167 10.40 -24.45 3.53
N PHE A 168 9.78 -25.03 2.50
CA PHE A 168 9.14 -24.27 1.43
C PHE A 168 7.97 -23.39 1.94
N VAL A 169 7.18 -23.92 2.89
CA VAL A 169 6.06 -23.16 3.48
C VAL A 169 6.58 -22.00 4.33
N ALA A 170 7.66 -22.23 5.07
CA ALA A 170 8.28 -21.19 5.90
C ALA A 170 8.93 -20.08 5.07
N GLU A 171 9.65 -20.45 4.03
CA GLU A 171 10.25 -19.51 3.08
C GLU A 171 9.16 -18.70 2.34
N GLY A 172 8.08 -19.37 1.91
CA GLY A 172 6.94 -18.73 1.27
C GLY A 172 6.26 -17.70 2.18
N PHE A 173 6.04 -18.05 3.45
CA PHE A 173 5.48 -17.14 4.44
C PHE A 173 6.38 -15.94 4.72
N THR A 174 7.66 -16.18 4.93
CA THR A 174 8.65 -15.13 5.17
C THR A 174 8.68 -14.14 4.01
N THR A 175 8.68 -14.67 2.79
CA THR A 175 8.70 -13.86 1.56
C THR A 175 7.41 -13.07 1.37
N GLU A 176 6.24 -13.70 1.56
CA GLU A 176 4.95 -13.03 1.41
C GLU A 176 4.79 -11.92 2.45
N LEU A 177 5.19 -12.16 3.70
CA LEU A 177 5.16 -11.14 4.75
C LEU A 177 6.11 -9.97 4.45
N ALA A 178 7.31 -10.25 3.92
CA ALA A 178 8.23 -9.20 3.51
C ALA A 178 7.66 -8.36 2.36
N ILE A 179 7.02 -8.99 1.39
CA ILE A 179 6.34 -8.31 0.28
C ILE A 179 5.21 -7.42 0.82
N GLU A 180 4.36 -7.95 1.71
CA GLU A 180 3.25 -7.19 2.26
C GLU A 180 3.74 -6.01 3.11
N LEU A 181 4.74 -6.21 3.97
CA LEU A 181 5.33 -5.13 4.78
C LEU A 181 6.05 -4.07 3.94
N SER A 182 6.71 -4.46 2.83
CA SER A 182 7.37 -3.51 1.92
C SER A 182 6.42 -2.55 1.20
N ARG A 183 5.11 -2.78 1.28
CA ARG A 183 4.08 -1.88 0.76
C ARG A 183 3.83 -0.69 1.67
N TYR A 184 4.25 -0.80 2.93
CA TYR A 184 4.20 0.27 3.92
C TYR A 184 5.47 1.12 3.78
N GLN A 185 5.33 2.31 3.24
CA GLN A 185 6.48 3.20 2.95
C GLN A 185 7.01 3.90 4.20
N ASP A 186 6.32 3.76 5.32
CA ASP A 186 6.67 4.37 6.60
C ASP A 186 7.57 3.46 7.46
N ILE A 187 7.98 2.30 6.93
CA ILE A 187 8.88 1.35 7.59
C ILE A 187 9.92 0.83 6.60
N GLN A 188 11.11 0.55 7.10
CA GLN A 188 12.16 -0.10 6.35
C GLN A 188 12.16 -1.59 6.64
N VAL A 189 11.88 -2.41 5.65
CA VAL A 189 11.88 -3.87 5.77
C VAL A 189 13.24 -4.43 5.43
N LEU A 190 13.84 -5.14 6.38
CA LEU A 190 15.13 -5.81 6.27
C LEU A 190 14.93 -7.32 6.29
N MET A 191 15.69 -8.02 5.48
CA MET A 191 15.76 -9.48 5.48
C MET A 191 17.22 -9.93 5.56
N LYS A 192 17.47 -11.04 6.23
CA LYS A 192 18.80 -11.65 6.18
C LYS A 192 19.02 -12.16 4.75
N PRO A 193 20.11 -11.74 4.07
CA PRO A 193 20.45 -12.31 2.78
C PRO A 193 20.61 -13.82 2.88
N SER A 194 20.10 -14.56 1.90
CA SER A 194 20.38 -15.99 1.77
C SER A 194 21.87 -16.16 1.51
N ASP A 195 22.58 -16.82 2.42
CA ASP A 195 24.00 -17.14 2.25
C ASP A 195 24.14 -18.59 1.76
N PRO A 196 24.37 -18.82 0.46
CA PRO A 196 24.54 -20.16 -0.10
C PRO A 196 25.85 -20.83 0.36
N GLU A 197 26.84 -20.04 0.81
CA GLU A 197 28.18 -20.53 1.16
C GLU A 197 28.43 -20.64 2.67
N GLY A 198 27.46 -20.32 3.53
CA GLY A 198 27.59 -20.46 4.98
C GLY A 198 28.60 -19.51 5.64
N LYS A 199 29.06 -18.47 4.91
CA LYS A 199 29.85 -17.38 5.48
C LYS A 199 28.92 -16.49 6.28
N SER A 200 29.07 -16.49 7.60
CA SER A 200 28.28 -15.72 8.55
C SER A 200 28.21 -14.23 8.16
N THR A 201 27.19 -13.87 7.40
CA THR A 201 26.84 -12.46 7.24
C THR A 201 26.19 -12.00 8.54
N ARG A 202 26.70 -10.92 9.13
CA ARG A 202 26.12 -10.28 10.32
C ARG A 202 24.64 -9.99 10.03
N GLU A 203 23.78 -10.33 10.97
CA GLU A 203 22.35 -10.03 10.86
C GLU A 203 22.16 -8.50 10.79
N PRO A 204 21.36 -7.96 9.86
CA PRO A 204 21.12 -6.51 9.79
C PRO A 204 20.58 -5.99 11.13
N GLU A 205 21.08 -4.86 11.57
CA GLU A 205 20.56 -4.21 12.77
C GLU A 205 19.22 -3.55 12.42
N ALA A 206 18.18 -3.88 13.16
CA ALA A 206 16.86 -3.31 13.02
C ALA A 206 16.29 -3.01 14.41
N ARG A 207 15.45 -2.00 14.51
CA ARG A 207 14.77 -1.71 15.78
C ARG A 207 13.76 -2.80 16.15
N PHE A 208 12.97 -3.23 15.17
CA PHE A 208 11.96 -4.26 15.39
C PHE A 208 12.34 -5.58 14.73
N LEU A 209 11.96 -6.67 15.38
CA LEU A 209 12.22 -8.01 14.88
C LEU A 209 10.91 -8.78 14.80
N ILE A 210 10.62 -9.33 13.63
CA ILE A 210 9.58 -10.33 13.44
C ILE A 210 10.24 -11.70 13.45
N ASP A 211 9.79 -12.53 14.36
CA ASP A 211 10.17 -13.95 14.45
C ASP A 211 8.91 -14.83 14.42
N GLY A 212 9.04 -16.07 13.96
CA GLY A 212 7.90 -16.95 13.87
C GLY A 212 8.25 -18.41 13.71
N SER A 213 7.25 -19.25 13.95
CA SER A 213 7.39 -20.69 13.79
C SER A 213 6.17 -21.32 13.14
N ILE A 214 6.42 -22.37 12.36
CA ILE A 214 5.40 -23.16 11.68
C ILE A 214 5.42 -24.57 12.25
N ARG A 215 4.24 -25.03 12.69
CA ARG A 215 4.00 -26.43 13.05
C ARG A 215 3.03 -27.05 12.07
N HIS A 216 3.42 -28.15 11.48
CA HIS A 216 2.60 -28.92 10.56
C HIS A 216 2.17 -30.23 11.23
N GLY A 217 0.89 -30.58 11.10
CA GLY A 217 0.34 -31.89 11.45
C GLY A 217 -0.45 -32.42 10.25
N LEU A 218 -0.93 -33.66 10.30
CA LEU A 218 -1.56 -34.39 9.19
C LEU A 218 -2.55 -33.56 8.34
N HIS A 219 -3.25 -32.59 8.92
CA HIS A 219 -4.25 -31.77 8.24
C HIS A 219 -4.34 -30.35 8.80
N LYS A 220 -3.40 -29.96 9.66
CA LYS A 220 -3.43 -28.66 10.32
C LYS A 220 -2.06 -28.00 10.19
N LEU A 221 -2.06 -26.74 9.85
CA LEU A 221 -0.89 -25.88 9.92
C LEU A 221 -1.16 -24.81 10.99
N LYS A 222 -0.19 -24.63 11.87
CA LYS A 222 -0.22 -23.59 12.91
C LYS A 222 0.97 -22.68 12.71
N LEU A 223 0.71 -21.42 12.46
CA LEU A 223 1.71 -20.35 12.35
C LEU A 223 1.65 -19.52 13.62
N ALA A 224 2.77 -19.39 14.33
CA ALA A 224 2.95 -18.43 15.42
C ALA A 224 3.87 -17.31 14.94
N VAL A 225 3.50 -16.06 15.19
CA VAL A 225 4.27 -14.87 14.82
C VAL A 225 4.40 -13.95 16.02
N GLN A 226 5.57 -13.37 16.21
CA GLN A 226 5.90 -12.49 17.32
C GLN A 226 6.63 -11.26 16.79
N LEU A 227 6.39 -10.11 17.42
CA LEU A 227 7.09 -8.85 17.16
C LEU A 227 7.81 -8.42 18.43
N PHE A 228 9.10 -8.17 18.30
CA PHE A 228 9.95 -7.71 19.39
C PHE A 228 10.46 -6.30 19.09
N ASP A 229 10.54 -5.47 20.11
CA ASP A 229 11.33 -4.26 20.09
C ASP A 229 12.75 -4.61 20.61
N GLN A 230 13.74 -4.58 19.73
CA GLN A 230 15.12 -4.97 20.06
C GLN A 230 15.82 -3.96 20.97
N GLN A 231 15.34 -2.71 21.00
CA GLN A 231 15.88 -1.68 21.88
C GLN A 231 15.54 -1.94 23.34
N THR A 232 14.32 -2.41 23.62
CA THR A 232 13.86 -2.73 24.98
C THR A 232 13.97 -4.22 25.32
N GLY A 233 14.19 -5.07 24.31
CA GLY A 233 14.16 -6.53 24.45
C GLY A 233 12.74 -7.10 24.66
N SER A 234 11.71 -6.29 24.53
CA SER A 234 10.34 -6.67 24.87
C SER A 234 9.60 -7.27 23.67
N GLN A 235 8.82 -8.32 23.90
CA GLN A 235 7.81 -8.75 22.94
C GLN A 235 6.61 -7.80 23.00
N ILE A 236 6.36 -7.06 21.93
CA ILE A 236 5.30 -6.06 21.87
C ILE A 236 4.00 -6.60 21.26
N TRP A 237 4.10 -7.72 20.52
CA TRP A 237 2.94 -8.40 19.97
C TRP A 237 3.23 -9.86 19.64
N GLY A 238 2.18 -10.69 19.60
CA GLY A 238 2.22 -12.06 19.08
C GLY A 238 0.83 -12.62 18.85
N ASP A 239 0.69 -13.45 17.82
CA ASP A 239 -0.55 -14.11 17.46
C ASP A 239 -0.32 -15.48 16.83
N VAL A 240 -1.39 -16.28 16.75
CA VAL A 240 -1.38 -17.64 16.24
C VAL A 240 -2.48 -17.85 15.23
N TYR A 241 -2.10 -18.27 14.02
CA TYR A 241 -3.01 -18.56 12.92
C TYR A 241 -3.07 -20.07 12.66
N ASN A 242 -4.27 -20.57 12.41
CA ASN A 242 -4.50 -21.99 12.17
C ASN A 242 -5.15 -22.18 10.79
N CYS A 243 -4.62 -23.12 10.01
CA CYS A 243 -5.16 -23.52 8.71
C CYS A 243 -5.54 -25.00 8.72
N ASN A 244 -6.71 -25.32 8.16
CA ASN A 244 -7.11 -26.69 7.89
C ASN A 244 -6.78 -27.03 6.43
N LEU A 245 -5.71 -27.77 6.22
CA LEU A 245 -5.17 -28.13 4.90
C LEU A 245 -6.08 -29.06 4.07
N LYS A 246 -7.15 -29.62 4.68
CA LYS A 246 -8.17 -30.40 3.91
C LYS A 246 -9.12 -29.52 3.12
N THR A 247 -9.37 -28.32 3.61
CA THR A 247 -10.46 -27.44 3.09
C THR A 247 -9.95 -26.07 2.61
N ALA A 248 -8.73 -25.70 2.94
CA ALA A 248 -8.17 -24.40 2.61
C ALA A 248 -7.05 -24.50 1.56
N ASP A 249 -7.02 -23.52 0.68
CA ASP A 249 -5.87 -23.26 -0.19
C ASP A 249 -4.74 -22.65 0.64
N LEU A 250 -3.60 -23.34 0.69
CA LEU A 250 -2.44 -22.91 1.46
C LEU A 250 -1.90 -21.55 0.98
N PHE A 251 -1.91 -21.29 -0.32
CA PHE A 251 -1.41 -20.04 -0.87
C PHE A 251 -2.35 -18.87 -0.53
N ALA A 252 -3.66 -19.09 -0.62
CA ALA A 252 -4.64 -18.10 -0.20
C ALA A 252 -4.53 -17.79 1.30
N PHE A 253 -4.29 -18.81 2.13
CA PHE A 253 -4.06 -18.64 3.56
C PHE A 253 -2.75 -17.86 3.83
N GLN A 254 -1.67 -18.14 3.12
CA GLN A 254 -0.40 -17.41 3.26
C GLN A 254 -0.58 -15.93 2.91
N GLU A 255 -1.24 -15.63 1.79
CA GLU A 255 -1.52 -14.25 1.36
C GLU A 255 -2.41 -13.52 2.38
N GLU A 256 -3.52 -14.12 2.80
CA GLU A 256 -4.46 -13.53 3.77
C GLU A 256 -3.79 -13.23 5.12
N VAL A 257 -3.04 -14.19 5.66
CA VAL A 257 -2.39 -14.03 6.97
C VAL A 257 -1.22 -13.05 6.91
N ALA A 258 -0.43 -13.05 5.83
CA ALA A 258 0.62 -12.05 5.66
C ALA A 258 0.05 -10.63 5.62
N GLN A 259 -1.06 -10.42 4.93
CA GLN A 259 -1.78 -9.14 4.89
C GLN A 259 -2.27 -8.72 6.28
N ILE A 260 -2.89 -9.63 7.03
CA ILE A 260 -3.36 -9.37 8.40
C ILE A 260 -2.21 -8.99 9.33
N ILE A 261 -1.08 -9.71 9.26
CA ILE A 261 0.08 -9.45 10.10
C ILE A 261 0.69 -8.09 9.75
N ALA A 262 0.88 -7.80 8.46
CA ALA A 262 1.44 -6.53 7.99
C ALA A 262 0.58 -5.35 8.44
N ALA A 263 -0.74 -5.45 8.31
CA ALA A 263 -1.67 -4.44 8.79
C ALA A 263 -1.54 -4.21 10.30
N ARG A 264 -1.58 -5.28 11.11
CA ARG A 264 -1.47 -5.17 12.58
C ARG A 264 -0.14 -4.57 13.05
N ILE A 265 0.93 -4.77 12.32
CA ILE A 265 2.27 -4.31 12.70
C ILE A 265 2.51 -2.87 12.23
N ALA A 266 2.19 -2.57 10.97
CA ALA A 266 2.67 -1.40 10.25
C ALA A 266 1.61 -0.33 9.94
N GLU A 267 0.31 -0.59 10.18
CA GLU A 267 -0.73 0.44 10.00
C GLU A 267 -0.61 1.56 11.03
N GLN A 268 -1.34 2.65 10.79
CA GLN A 268 -1.37 3.86 11.64
C GLN A 268 -1.67 3.57 13.11
N GLU A 269 -2.48 2.55 13.39
CA GLU A 269 -2.76 2.05 14.74
C GLU A 269 -2.01 0.74 15.04
N GLY A 270 -1.05 0.37 14.21
CA GLY A 270 -0.25 -0.82 14.37
C GLY A 270 0.70 -0.76 15.57
N PHE A 271 1.24 -1.91 15.94
CA PHE A 271 2.06 -2.02 17.15
C PHE A 271 3.36 -1.21 17.07
N ILE A 272 3.98 -1.07 15.88
CA ILE A 272 5.16 -0.22 15.70
C ILE A 272 4.82 1.24 15.97
N VAL A 273 3.76 1.75 15.31
CA VAL A 273 3.34 3.15 15.44
C VAL A 273 2.97 3.47 16.89
N ARG A 274 2.23 2.59 17.56
CA ARG A 274 1.86 2.77 18.99
C ARG A 274 3.09 2.86 19.88
N THR A 275 4.07 1.97 19.69
CA THR A 275 5.31 1.96 20.48
C THR A 275 6.06 3.29 20.33
N LEU A 276 6.27 3.72 19.08
CA LEU A 276 7.02 4.94 18.77
C LEU A 276 6.27 6.22 19.14
N SER A 277 4.94 6.23 19.02
CA SER A 277 4.11 7.36 19.44
C SER A 277 4.16 7.60 20.95
N LEU A 278 4.36 6.57 21.76
CA LEU A 278 4.53 6.72 23.21
C LEU A 278 5.86 7.41 23.53
N GLU A 279 6.92 7.12 22.80
CA GLU A 279 8.25 7.71 22.98
C GLU A 279 8.33 9.18 22.55
N SER A 280 7.72 9.51 21.41
CA SER A 280 7.71 10.87 20.88
C SER A 280 6.67 11.80 21.51
N ARG A 281 5.88 11.29 22.46
CA ARG A 281 4.71 12.01 23.00
C ARG A 281 5.03 13.42 23.52
N ASN A 282 6.16 13.58 24.20
CA ASN A 282 6.55 14.82 24.86
C ASN A 282 7.72 15.55 24.19
N LYS A 283 8.20 15.09 23.03
CA LYS A 283 9.27 15.77 22.29
C LYS A 283 8.75 17.06 21.65
N PRO A 284 9.48 18.17 21.73
CA PRO A 284 9.14 19.38 20.96
C PRO A 284 9.43 19.17 19.47
N PRO A 285 8.74 19.88 18.55
CA PRO A 285 8.91 19.71 17.10
C PRO A 285 10.38 19.83 16.62
N SER A 286 11.18 20.70 17.26
CA SER A 286 12.59 20.91 16.93
C SER A 286 13.50 19.72 17.20
N GLU A 287 13.09 18.80 18.06
CA GLU A 287 13.83 17.58 18.42
C GLU A 287 13.23 16.33 17.77
N MET A 288 12.15 16.48 16.99
CA MET A 288 11.51 15.35 16.32
C MET A 288 12.24 14.96 15.04
N GLU A 289 12.35 13.65 14.84
CA GLU A 289 12.64 13.11 13.53
C GLU A 289 11.40 13.20 12.63
N THR A 290 11.62 13.19 11.33
CA THR A 290 10.53 13.26 10.32
C THR A 290 9.41 12.26 10.57
N TYR A 291 9.78 11.03 10.89
CA TYR A 291 8.83 9.97 11.20
C TYR A 291 7.99 10.27 12.46
N GLU A 292 8.59 10.89 13.48
CA GLU A 292 7.88 11.28 14.70
C GLU A 292 6.85 12.39 14.46
N ALA A 293 7.13 13.30 13.50
CA ALA A 293 6.16 14.32 13.07
C ALA A 293 4.92 13.68 12.43
N ILE A 294 5.10 12.62 11.64
CA ILE A 294 3.99 11.85 11.07
C ILE A 294 3.12 11.20 12.17
N HIS A 295 3.72 10.76 13.27
CA HIS A 295 2.94 10.22 14.40
C HIS A 295 2.01 11.25 15.05
N LYS A 296 2.36 12.54 15.01
CA LYS A 296 1.44 13.58 15.48
C LYS A 296 0.20 13.65 14.60
N PHE A 297 0.35 13.43 13.29
CA PHE A 297 -0.79 13.31 12.38
C PHE A 297 -1.65 12.09 12.72
N TYR A 298 -1.07 10.91 12.95
CA TYR A 298 -1.84 9.72 13.34
C TYR A 298 -2.60 9.92 14.66
N LYS A 299 -1.96 10.57 15.64
CA LYS A 299 -2.64 10.93 16.89
C LYS A 299 -3.81 11.89 16.66
N PHE A 300 -3.65 12.84 15.74
CA PHE A 300 -4.74 13.71 15.33
C PHE A 300 -5.92 12.92 14.77
N GLU A 301 -5.69 11.99 13.82
CA GLU A 301 -6.75 11.15 13.24
C GLU A 301 -7.48 10.23 14.26
N THR A 302 -6.89 9.99 15.43
CA THR A 302 -7.60 9.23 16.49
C THR A 302 -8.51 10.10 17.36
N THR A 303 -8.25 11.40 17.45
CA THR A 303 -8.96 12.30 18.37
C THR A 303 -9.76 13.40 17.66
N TYR A 304 -9.32 13.81 16.48
CA TYR A 304 -9.83 14.95 15.73
C TYR A 304 -10.01 16.21 16.57
N SER A 305 -9.11 16.42 17.55
CA SER A 305 -9.17 17.56 18.45
C SER A 305 -8.34 18.74 17.94
N PRO A 306 -8.76 20.01 18.21
CA PRO A 306 -7.98 21.19 17.82
C PRO A 306 -6.54 21.17 18.36
N ALA A 307 -6.33 20.70 19.58
CA ALA A 307 -5.01 20.60 20.18
C ALA A 307 -4.10 19.63 19.39
N ALA A 308 -4.61 18.42 19.06
CA ALA A 308 -3.86 17.46 18.28
C ALA A 308 -3.60 17.94 16.84
N PHE A 309 -4.53 18.70 16.25
CA PHE A 309 -4.32 19.35 14.97
C PHE A 309 -3.13 20.33 14.99
N HIS A 310 -3.09 21.23 15.98
CA HIS A 310 -1.98 22.19 16.12
C HIS A 310 -0.64 21.49 16.38
N ASP A 311 -0.63 20.44 17.21
CA ASP A 311 0.56 19.63 17.44
C ASP A 311 1.09 19.00 16.15
N ALA A 312 0.18 18.44 15.34
CA ALA A 312 0.54 17.82 14.06
C ALA A 312 1.02 18.85 13.04
N LEU A 313 0.32 19.99 12.93
CA LEU A 313 0.68 21.07 12.02
C LEU A 313 2.09 21.59 12.29
N GLN A 314 2.39 21.95 13.53
CA GLN A 314 3.71 22.44 13.91
C GLN A 314 4.83 21.42 13.66
N ALA A 315 4.58 20.15 13.97
CA ALA A 315 5.57 19.10 13.75
C ALA A 315 5.84 18.87 12.26
N LEU A 316 4.79 18.79 11.44
CA LEU A 316 4.91 18.57 9.99
C LEU A 316 5.52 19.77 9.26
N GLU A 317 5.15 21.00 9.63
CA GLU A 317 5.76 22.22 9.08
C GLU A 317 7.25 22.30 9.41
N HIS A 318 7.63 21.97 10.65
CA HIS A 318 9.04 21.91 11.02
C HIS A 318 9.80 20.85 10.22
N ALA A 319 9.22 19.66 10.08
CA ALA A 319 9.80 18.59 9.27
C ALA A 319 9.93 18.98 7.78
N ALA A 320 8.94 19.68 7.22
CA ALA A 320 8.98 20.17 5.84
C ALA A 320 10.10 21.18 5.57
N HIS A 321 10.47 21.98 6.58
CA HIS A 321 11.63 22.87 6.50
C HIS A 321 12.95 22.11 6.62
N LYS A 322 13.02 21.09 7.47
CA LYS A 322 14.21 20.26 7.69
C LYS A 322 14.49 19.36 6.47
N GLU A 323 13.47 18.77 5.90
CA GLU A 323 13.56 17.78 4.80
C GLU A 323 12.57 18.09 3.66
N PRO A 324 12.80 19.15 2.86
CA PRO A 324 11.85 19.62 1.85
C PRO A 324 11.61 18.64 0.68
N GLU A 325 12.52 17.68 0.48
CA GLU A 325 12.42 16.64 -0.56
C GLU A 325 11.77 15.34 -0.05
N CYS A 326 11.30 15.30 1.19
CA CYS A 326 10.66 14.13 1.76
C CYS A 326 9.17 14.09 1.37
N ALA A 327 8.81 13.25 0.42
CA ALA A 327 7.43 13.12 -0.10
C ALA A 327 6.36 12.83 0.98
N PRO A 328 6.60 11.93 1.97
CA PRO A 328 5.64 11.67 3.03
C PRO A 328 5.24 12.91 3.82
N ILE A 329 6.17 13.82 4.13
CA ILE A 329 5.86 15.04 4.90
C ILE A 329 4.80 15.88 4.19
N TRP A 330 5.00 16.16 2.91
CA TRP A 330 4.06 16.95 2.11
C TRP A 330 2.71 16.24 1.96
N THR A 331 2.75 14.91 1.84
CA THR A 331 1.55 14.07 1.79
C THR A 331 0.70 14.22 3.06
N TYR A 332 1.32 14.12 4.23
CA TYR A 332 0.61 14.24 5.51
C TYR A 332 0.21 15.68 5.84
N LEU A 333 1.04 16.63 5.48
CA LEU A 333 0.70 18.05 5.64
C LEU A 333 -0.54 18.39 4.80
N GLY A 334 -0.56 17.97 3.53
CA GLY A 334 -1.73 18.12 2.66
C GLY A 334 -2.97 17.41 3.20
N GLY A 335 -2.81 16.17 3.70
CA GLY A 335 -3.89 15.42 4.36
C GLY A 335 -4.46 16.15 5.57
N LEU A 336 -3.59 16.72 6.41
CA LEU A 336 -4.01 17.49 7.59
C LEU A 336 -4.88 18.71 7.20
N TYR A 337 -4.52 19.40 6.13
CA TYR A 337 -5.32 20.52 5.61
C TYR A 337 -6.67 20.06 5.03
N CYS A 338 -6.70 18.92 4.34
CA CYS A 338 -7.93 18.32 3.82
C CYS A 338 -8.89 17.91 4.94
N GLU A 339 -8.39 17.21 5.96
CA GLU A 339 -9.17 16.81 7.13
C GLU A 339 -9.73 18.04 7.87
N ASN A 340 -8.91 19.08 8.04
CA ASN A 340 -9.39 20.31 8.65
C ASN A 340 -10.52 20.95 7.86
N TYR A 341 -10.42 20.98 6.52
CA TYR A 341 -11.46 21.52 5.66
C TYR A 341 -12.76 20.70 5.73
N GLY A 342 -12.65 19.37 5.64
CA GLY A 342 -13.80 18.47 5.66
C GLY A 342 -14.52 18.39 7.01
N LEU A 343 -13.77 18.55 8.11
CA LEU A 343 -14.28 18.40 9.47
C LEU A 343 -14.46 19.70 10.23
N GLU A 344 -13.96 20.83 9.69
CA GLU A 344 -13.98 22.17 10.30
C GLU A 344 -13.47 22.19 11.77
N ILE A 345 -12.27 21.64 11.98
CA ILE A 345 -11.69 21.47 13.32
C ILE A 345 -11.18 22.79 13.87
N VAL A 346 -10.44 23.54 13.04
CA VAL A 346 -9.95 24.88 13.35
C VAL A 346 -10.21 25.81 12.16
N ASP A 347 -10.36 27.11 12.47
CA ASP A 347 -10.48 28.13 11.43
C ASP A 347 -9.12 28.41 10.78
N MET A 348 -9.05 28.30 9.46
CA MET A 348 -7.84 28.50 8.67
C MET A 348 -8.15 29.18 7.35
N GLU A 349 -7.19 29.97 6.86
CA GLU A 349 -7.27 30.58 5.55
C GLU A 349 -6.90 29.59 4.44
N SER A 350 -7.78 29.48 3.44
CA SER A 350 -7.58 28.66 2.22
C SER A 350 -7.09 27.22 2.50
N PRO A 351 -7.73 26.47 3.41
CA PRO A 351 -7.23 25.16 3.81
C PRO A 351 -7.23 24.15 2.66
N ILE A 352 -8.22 24.19 1.77
CA ILE A 352 -8.31 23.19 0.70
C ILE A 352 -7.32 23.46 -0.43
N GLU A 353 -7.06 24.73 -0.77
CA GLU A 353 -6.07 25.10 -1.77
C GLU A 353 -4.67 24.64 -1.34
N LYS A 354 -4.30 24.86 -0.07
CA LYS A 354 -3.05 24.33 0.50
C LYS A 354 -3.04 22.81 0.56
N GLY A 355 -4.17 22.19 0.89
CA GLY A 355 -4.32 20.72 0.85
C GLY A 355 -3.99 20.14 -0.52
N VAL A 356 -4.52 20.75 -1.60
CA VAL A 356 -4.21 20.35 -2.98
C VAL A 356 -2.73 20.59 -3.30
N GLU A 357 -2.19 21.78 -3.01
CA GLU A 357 -0.80 22.14 -3.27
C GLU A 357 0.18 21.13 -2.63
N PHE A 358 0.01 20.84 -1.35
CA PHE A 358 0.91 19.97 -0.62
C PHE A 358 0.79 18.50 -1.04
N THR A 359 -0.43 18.02 -1.30
CA THR A 359 -0.62 16.65 -1.81
C THR A 359 -0.08 16.49 -3.23
N GLU A 360 -0.21 17.51 -4.09
CA GLU A 360 0.43 17.52 -5.41
C GLU A 360 1.96 17.46 -5.30
N LYS A 361 2.55 18.23 -4.38
CA LYS A 361 3.98 18.18 -4.12
C LYS A 361 4.41 16.79 -3.63
N GLY A 362 3.66 16.16 -2.74
CA GLY A 362 3.91 14.78 -2.31
C GLY A 362 3.93 13.80 -3.48
N VAL A 363 2.96 13.89 -4.41
CA VAL A 363 2.91 13.05 -5.62
C VAL A 363 4.03 13.39 -6.61
N GLN A 364 4.45 14.64 -6.72
CA GLN A 364 5.57 15.04 -7.59
C GLN A 364 6.90 14.47 -7.10
N LEU A 365 7.14 14.49 -5.79
CA LEU A 365 8.35 13.95 -5.17
C LEU A 365 8.41 12.42 -5.23
N ASP A 366 7.26 11.74 -5.06
CA ASP A 366 7.16 10.29 -5.21
C ASP A 366 5.87 9.88 -5.95
N PRO A 367 5.92 9.79 -7.29
CA PRO A 367 4.76 9.39 -8.10
C PRO A 367 4.28 7.96 -7.86
N SER A 368 5.10 7.11 -7.25
CA SER A 368 4.78 5.72 -6.91
C SER A 368 4.13 5.57 -5.54
N ASN A 369 4.07 6.64 -4.76
CA ASN A 369 3.47 6.66 -3.44
C ASN A 369 1.94 6.57 -3.52
N GLN A 370 1.42 5.41 -3.13
CA GLN A 370 -0.02 5.18 -3.13
C GLN A 370 -0.76 6.15 -2.20
N ARG A 371 -0.21 6.41 -1.01
CA ARG A 371 -0.80 7.31 -0.01
C ARG A 371 -0.90 8.75 -0.52
N ALA A 372 0.18 9.25 -1.17
CA ALA A 372 0.18 10.59 -1.75
C ALA A 372 -0.95 10.76 -2.79
N ARG A 373 -1.18 9.73 -3.62
CA ARG A 373 -2.29 9.75 -4.59
C ARG A 373 -3.66 9.67 -3.94
N VAL A 374 -3.79 8.91 -2.85
CA VAL A 374 -5.05 8.83 -2.09
C VAL A 374 -5.39 10.21 -1.51
N TRP A 375 -4.44 10.85 -0.83
CA TRP A 375 -4.65 12.19 -0.29
C TRP A 375 -4.89 13.25 -1.37
N LEU A 376 -4.22 13.14 -2.52
CA LEU A 376 -4.49 14.03 -3.66
C LEU A 376 -5.88 13.80 -4.23
N ALA A 377 -6.36 12.56 -4.29
CA ALA A 377 -7.72 12.26 -4.72
C ALA A 377 -8.76 12.89 -3.79
N GLU A 378 -8.55 12.82 -2.48
CA GLU A 378 -9.41 13.43 -1.48
C GLU A 378 -9.34 14.96 -1.53
N ALA A 379 -8.15 15.54 -1.63
CA ALA A 379 -7.98 16.98 -1.78
C ALA A 379 -8.75 17.53 -2.99
N ARG A 380 -8.66 16.87 -4.12
CA ARG A 380 -9.37 17.22 -5.35
C ARG A 380 -10.88 17.03 -5.23
N LEU A 381 -11.34 15.95 -4.56
CA LEU A 381 -12.74 15.74 -4.25
C LEU A 381 -13.30 16.93 -3.43
N LEU A 382 -12.62 17.29 -2.34
CA LEU A 382 -13.02 18.39 -1.47
C LEU A 382 -12.95 19.75 -2.17
N ASN A 383 -12.02 19.91 -3.11
CA ASN A 383 -11.91 21.11 -3.96
C ASN A 383 -12.84 21.10 -5.18
N ASN A 384 -13.83 20.19 -5.20
CA ASN A 384 -14.81 20.05 -6.30
C ASN A 384 -14.18 19.73 -7.69
N GLN A 385 -12.99 19.14 -7.71
CA GLN A 385 -12.28 18.65 -8.90
C GLN A 385 -12.55 17.14 -9.07
N LEU A 386 -13.83 16.79 -9.25
CA LEU A 386 -14.28 15.39 -9.17
C LEU A 386 -13.66 14.46 -10.22
N PRO A 387 -13.55 14.85 -11.52
CA PRO A 387 -12.91 13.98 -12.52
C PRO A 387 -11.45 13.71 -12.23
N GLU A 388 -10.70 14.73 -11.79
CA GLU A 388 -9.29 14.65 -11.46
C GLU A 388 -9.06 13.80 -10.19
N GLY A 389 -9.93 13.97 -9.18
CA GLY A 389 -9.94 13.16 -7.97
C GLY A 389 -10.14 11.67 -8.30
N LEU A 390 -11.09 11.35 -9.17
CA LEU A 390 -11.36 9.98 -9.61
C LEU A 390 -10.16 9.37 -10.34
N VAL A 391 -9.44 10.15 -11.14
CA VAL A 391 -8.21 9.69 -11.83
C VAL A 391 -7.14 9.30 -10.82
N GLU A 392 -6.90 10.13 -9.78
CA GLU A 392 -5.89 9.82 -8.76
C GLU A 392 -6.30 8.63 -7.88
N ALA A 393 -7.58 8.51 -7.50
CA ALA A 393 -8.09 7.34 -6.77
C ALA A 393 -7.88 6.04 -7.56
N LYS A 394 -8.16 6.05 -8.87
CA LYS A 394 -7.90 4.89 -9.75
C LYS A 394 -6.41 4.59 -9.90
N LYS A 395 -5.54 5.60 -10.01
CA LYS A 395 -4.08 5.40 -10.02
C LYS A 395 -3.59 4.79 -8.72
N ALA A 396 -4.10 5.26 -7.57
CA ALA A 396 -3.77 4.68 -6.27
C ALA A 396 -4.15 3.20 -6.20
N LEU A 397 -5.33 2.83 -6.69
CA LEU A 397 -5.78 1.43 -6.74
C LEU A 397 -4.91 0.56 -7.66
N VAL A 398 -4.43 1.12 -8.79
CA VAL A 398 -3.53 0.41 -9.73
C VAL A 398 -2.15 0.17 -9.11
N LEU A 399 -1.61 1.13 -8.35
CA LEU A 399 -0.31 1.00 -7.68
C LEU A 399 -0.29 -0.19 -6.73
N ASN A 400 -1.34 -0.38 -5.95
CA ASN A 400 -1.48 -1.53 -5.08
C ASN A 400 -2.95 -1.94 -4.87
N PRO A 401 -3.51 -2.78 -5.75
CA PRO A 401 -4.91 -3.22 -5.65
C PRO A 401 -5.17 -4.17 -4.48
N SER A 402 -4.13 -4.69 -3.85
CA SER A 402 -4.22 -5.57 -2.66
C SER A 402 -3.93 -4.84 -1.36
N SER A 403 -3.60 -3.54 -1.41
CA SER A 403 -3.34 -2.75 -0.20
C SER A 403 -4.64 -2.56 0.56
N LEU A 404 -4.69 -3.14 1.74
CA LEU A 404 -5.82 -3.01 2.65
C LEU A 404 -5.89 -1.62 3.29
N ILE A 405 -4.75 -0.93 3.35
CA ILE A 405 -4.53 0.33 4.05
C ILE A 405 -5.36 1.47 3.48
N TYR A 406 -5.59 1.45 2.15
CA TYR A 406 -6.26 2.56 1.45
C TYR A 406 -7.59 2.15 0.83
N LEU A 407 -8.04 0.92 1.05
CA LEU A 407 -9.34 0.47 0.55
C LEU A 407 -10.48 1.31 1.11
N ASP A 408 -10.36 1.74 2.34
CA ASP A 408 -11.36 2.56 3.01
C ASP A 408 -11.42 3.98 2.40
N VAL A 409 -10.29 4.66 2.24
CA VAL A 409 -10.25 6.03 1.69
C VAL A 409 -10.61 6.03 0.21
N ILE A 410 -10.11 5.04 -0.55
CA ILE A 410 -10.51 4.88 -1.95
C ILE A 410 -12.01 4.57 -2.04
N GLY A 411 -12.52 3.73 -1.15
CA GLY A 411 -13.94 3.41 -1.07
C GLY A 411 -14.79 4.63 -0.72
N TYR A 412 -14.33 5.47 0.21
CA TYR A 412 -14.92 6.76 0.56
C TYR A 412 -15.00 7.67 -0.67
N ALA A 413 -13.87 7.89 -1.35
CA ALA A 413 -13.80 8.74 -2.54
C ALA A 413 -14.73 8.23 -3.66
N LEU A 414 -14.72 6.93 -3.96
CA LEU A 414 -15.59 6.35 -4.99
C LEU A 414 -17.07 6.52 -4.66
N ALA A 415 -17.48 6.29 -3.41
CA ALA A 415 -18.86 6.46 -2.98
C ALA A 415 -19.33 7.91 -3.20
N LEU A 416 -18.56 8.90 -2.75
CA LEU A 416 -18.92 10.31 -2.90
C LEU A 416 -18.87 10.79 -4.36
N LEU A 417 -18.06 10.14 -5.19
CA LEU A 417 -18.03 10.37 -6.65
C LEU A 417 -19.17 9.68 -7.41
N GLY A 418 -20.07 8.99 -6.69
CA GLY A 418 -21.29 8.39 -7.26
C GLY A 418 -21.23 6.87 -7.42
N ASP A 419 -20.05 6.23 -7.35
CA ASP A 419 -19.91 4.78 -7.38
C ASP A 419 -20.06 4.16 -5.97
N TRP A 420 -21.27 4.29 -5.42
CA TRP A 420 -21.62 3.83 -4.08
C TRP A 420 -21.45 2.32 -3.91
N GLU A 421 -21.68 1.54 -4.94
CA GLU A 421 -21.63 0.08 -4.87
C GLU A 421 -20.17 -0.37 -4.69
N GLN A 422 -19.28 0.07 -5.56
CA GLN A 422 -17.86 -0.24 -5.47
C GLN A 422 -17.24 0.36 -4.20
N GLY A 423 -17.58 1.61 -3.88
CA GLY A 423 -17.08 2.31 -2.69
C GLY A 423 -17.43 1.56 -1.40
N CYS A 424 -18.72 1.23 -1.20
CA CYS A 424 -19.14 0.47 -0.01
C CYS A 424 -18.56 -0.94 0.06
N ALA A 425 -18.39 -1.62 -1.08
CA ALA A 425 -17.77 -2.94 -1.13
C ALA A 425 -16.30 -2.90 -0.66
N LEU A 426 -15.54 -1.87 -1.06
CA LEU A 426 -14.16 -1.66 -0.61
C LEU A 426 -14.10 -1.37 0.89
N ILE A 427 -14.97 -0.50 1.40
CA ILE A 427 -15.06 -0.19 2.84
C ILE A 427 -15.40 -1.45 3.66
N GLN A 428 -16.40 -2.23 3.22
CA GLN A 428 -16.76 -3.48 3.91
C GLN A 428 -15.63 -4.50 3.89
N LYS A 429 -14.88 -4.58 2.79
CA LYS A 429 -13.67 -5.41 2.70
C LYS A 429 -12.60 -4.92 3.68
N ALA A 430 -12.36 -3.62 3.77
CA ALA A 430 -11.40 -3.03 4.71
C ALA A 430 -11.80 -3.34 6.17
N ILE A 431 -13.08 -3.15 6.54
CA ILE A 431 -13.60 -3.47 7.88
C ILE A 431 -13.41 -4.96 8.22
N LYS A 432 -13.67 -5.86 7.26
CA LYS A 432 -13.52 -7.31 7.47
C LYS A 432 -12.06 -7.70 7.75
N LEU A 433 -11.13 -7.03 7.11
CA LEU A 433 -9.70 -7.34 7.17
C LEU A 433 -8.98 -6.64 8.32
N ASN A 434 -9.46 -5.46 8.71
CA ASN A 434 -8.97 -4.72 9.88
C ASN A 434 -10.09 -4.37 10.84
N PRO A 435 -10.27 -5.12 11.96
CA PRO A 435 -11.28 -4.80 12.96
C PRO A 435 -11.06 -3.46 13.70
N TYR A 436 -9.85 -2.88 13.57
CA TYR A 436 -9.48 -1.60 14.19
C TYR A 436 -9.55 -0.42 13.21
N ILE A 437 -10.24 -0.62 12.10
CA ILE A 437 -10.40 0.42 11.08
C ILE A 437 -11.02 1.70 11.65
N ARG A 438 -10.65 2.83 11.08
CA ARG A 438 -11.14 4.15 11.51
C ARG A 438 -12.67 4.23 11.53
N ALA A 439 -13.22 4.75 12.62
CA ALA A 439 -14.67 4.79 12.85
C ALA A 439 -15.44 5.56 11.76
N TYR A 440 -14.82 6.55 11.10
CA TYR A 440 -15.49 7.35 10.07
C TYR A 440 -15.94 6.52 8.84
N ASN A 441 -15.36 5.36 8.60
CA ASN A 441 -15.77 4.49 7.50
C ASN A 441 -17.24 4.07 7.59
N TYR A 442 -17.78 3.96 8.79
CA TYR A 442 -19.17 3.60 9.00
C TYR A 442 -20.15 4.71 8.61
N ILE A 443 -19.69 5.97 8.50
CA ILE A 443 -20.56 7.07 8.04
C ILE A 443 -20.98 6.87 6.58
N ILE A 444 -20.07 6.41 5.71
CA ILE A 444 -20.38 6.12 4.30
C ILE A 444 -21.38 4.98 4.17
N LEU A 445 -21.24 3.92 4.97
CA LEU A 445 -22.20 2.84 4.99
C LEU A 445 -23.57 3.32 5.47
N CYS A 446 -23.60 4.18 6.48
CA CYS A 446 -24.83 4.82 6.95
C CYS A 446 -25.49 5.65 5.84
N TRP A 447 -24.74 6.52 5.14
CA TRP A 447 -25.28 7.33 4.05
C TRP A 447 -25.76 6.50 2.87
N ASN A 448 -25.09 5.42 2.55
CA ASN A 448 -25.57 4.49 1.53
C ASN A 448 -26.93 3.87 1.90
N TRP A 449 -27.13 3.49 3.17
CA TRP A 449 -28.40 2.98 3.65
C TRP A 449 -29.50 4.08 3.69
N LEU A 450 -29.15 5.31 4.09
CA LEU A 450 -30.07 6.46 4.03
C LEU A 450 -30.53 6.70 2.58
N ARG A 451 -29.62 6.72 1.62
CA ARG A 451 -29.91 6.87 0.19
C ARG A 451 -30.86 5.77 -0.32
N LYS A 452 -30.71 4.55 0.18
CA LYS A 452 -31.59 3.40 -0.12
C LYS A 452 -32.88 3.40 0.70
N LYS A 453 -33.10 4.41 1.56
CA LYS A 453 -34.24 4.52 2.48
C LYS A 453 -34.34 3.35 3.50
N GLU A 454 -33.24 2.68 3.78
CA GLU A 454 -33.11 1.58 4.73
C GLU A 454 -32.73 2.13 6.12
N TYR A 455 -33.61 2.90 6.72
CA TYR A 455 -33.33 3.74 7.90
C TYR A 455 -32.86 2.97 9.12
N GLU A 456 -33.40 1.79 9.38
CA GLU A 456 -32.94 0.94 10.49
C GLU A 456 -31.51 0.43 10.29
N LYS A 457 -31.15 0.08 9.05
CA LYS A 457 -29.78 -0.31 8.73
C LYS A 457 -28.86 0.89 8.85
N ALA A 458 -29.26 2.06 8.35
CA ALA A 458 -28.51 3.29 8.49
C ALA A 458 -28.24 3.63 9.97
N HIS A 459 -29.27 3.57 10.81
CA HIS A 459 -29.12 3.85 12.24
C HIS A 459 -28.19 2.85 12.94
N ARG A 460 -28.19 1.59 12.52
CA ARG A 460 -27.29 0.56 13.07
C ARG A 460 -25.83 0.90 12.80
N GLU A 461 -25.50 1.42 11.63
CA GLU A 461 -24.12 1.85 11.30
C GLU A 461 -23.66 3.01 12.20
N THR A 462 -24.56 3.89 12.65
CA THR A 462 -24.19 4.98 13.55
C THR A 462 -23.68 4.49 14.91
N LEU A 463 -23.97 3.26 15.32
CA LEU A 463 -23.46 2.68 16.56
C LEU A 463 -21.97 2.38 16.51
N ASN A 464 -21.45 2.16 15.30
CA ASN A 464 -20.04 1.92 15.02
C ASN A 464 -19.28 3.22 14.72
N PHE A 465 -19.99 4.27 14.29
CA PHE A 465 -19.42 5.60 14.08
C PHE A 465 -19.40 6.37 15.41
N ARG A 466 -18.28 6.26 16.14
CA ARG A 466 -18.08 6.84 17.48
C ARG A 466 -16.90 7.82 17.48
N LEU A 467 -17.19 9.07 17.14
CA LEU A 467 -16.24 10.19 17.14
C LEU A 467 -16.85 11.38 17.89
N PRO A 468 -16.91 11.33 19.24
CA PRO A 468 -17.67 12.27 20.06
C PRO A 468 -17.16 13.72 19.99
N SER A 469 -15.95 13.97 19.49
CA SER A 469 -15.41 15.31 19.25
C SER A 469 -15.90 15.93 17.93
N LEU A 470 -16.49 15.15 17.03
CA LEU A 470 -16.97 15.60 15.74
C LEU A 470 -18.49 15.76 15.75
N PHE A 471 -18.98 16.89 15.28
CA PHE A 471 -20.43 17.14 15.15
C PHE A 471 -21.10 16.15 14.16
N TRP A 472 -20.36 15.52 13.27
CA TRP A 472 -20.87 14.51 12.34
C TRP A 472 -21.43 13.27 13.04
N ASP A 473 -20.88 12.89 14.21
CA ASP A 473 -21.34 11.75 14.99
C ASP A 473 -22.79 11.95 15.49
N PRO A 474 -23.11 12.96 16.32
CA PRO A 474 -24.48 13.21 16.72
C PRO A 474 -25.38 13.65 15.56
N LEU A 475 -24.87 14.34 14.54
CA LEU A 475 -25.65 14.71 13.36
C LEU A 475 -26.19 13.49 12.61
N THR A 476 -25.33 12.53 12.33
CA THR A 476 -25.72 11.31 11.62
C THR A 476 -26.76 10.49 12.40
N ARG A 477 -26.62 10.43 13.75
CA ARG A 477 -27.63 9.82 14.62
C ARG A 477 -28.95 10.59 14.60
N ALA A 478 -28.91 11.92 14.69
CA ALA A 478 -30.10 12.75 14.64
C ALA A 478 -30.88 12.53 13.33
N ILE A 479 -30.19 12.51 12.19
CA ILE A 479 -30.79 12.28 10.87
C ILE A 479 -31.49 10.91 10.83
N THR A 480 -30.79 9.84 11.21
CA THR A 480 -31.35 8.47 11.16
C THR A 480 -32.53 8.30 12.11
N LEU A 481 -32.45 8.85 13.33
CA LEU A 481 -33.55 8.83 14.30
C LEU A 481 -34.75 9.65 13.84
N GLY A 482 -34.53 10.77 13.15
CA GLY A 482 -35.59 11.57 12.55
C GLY A 482 -36.38 10.76 11.50
N TYR A 483 -35.70 10.07 10.58
CA TYR A 483 -36.34 9.19 9.62
C TYR A 483 -37.09 7.99 10.24
N LEU A 484 -36.65 7.53 11.41
CA LEU A 484 -37.30 6.46 12.17
C LEU A 484 -38.46 6.94 13.04
N GLY A 485 -38.77 8.25 13.06
CA GLY A 485 -39.81 8.83 13.91
C GLY A 485 -39.45 8.90 15.41
N ARG A 486 -38.20 8.60 15.78
CA ARG A 486 -37.67 8.64 17.15
C ARG A 486 -37.25 10.05 17.56
N ILE A 487 -38.20 11.00 17.44
CA ILE A 487 -37.94 12.45 17.53
C ILE A 487 -37.31 12.87 18.86
N LYS A 488 -37.76 12.32 20.00
CA LYS A 488 -37.19 12.67 21.31
C LYS A 488 -35.70 12.34 21.41
N GLU A 489 -35.30 11.20 20.86
CA GLU A 489 -33.90 10.78 20.83
C GLU A 489 -33.10 11.57 19.79
N GLY A 490 -33.70 11.85 18.65
CA GLY A 490 -33.11 12.71 17.62
C GLY A 490 -32.77 14.10 18.15
N ASN A 491 -33.70 14.73 18.87
CA ASN A 491 -33.51 16.08 19.43
C ASN A 491 -32.36 16.15 20.46
N ARG A 492 -32.12 15.12 21.25
CA ARG A 492 -30.94 15.06 22.13
C ARG A 492 -29.63 15.10 21.33
N ASN A 493 -29.59 14.40 20.21
CA ASN A 493 -28.41 14.44 19.34
C ASN A 493 -28.28 15.81 18.63
N VAL A 494 -29.37 16.49 18.29
CA VAL A 494 -29.34 17.87 17.78
C VAL A 494 -28.74 18.83 18.81
N GLU A 495 -29.08 18.68 20.07
CA GLU A 495 -28.48 19.49 21.15
C GLU A 495 -26.96 19.25 21.24
N GLU A 496 -26.51 18.02 21.06
CA GLU A 496 -25.07 17.70 21.01
C GLU A 496 -24.38 18.31 19.78
N VAL A 497 -25.04 18.28 18.60
CA VAL A 497 -24.53 18.98 17.40
C VAL A 497 -24.31 20.45 17.67
N LEU A 498 -25.30 21.12 18.27
CA LEU A 498 -25.22 22.55 18.57
C LEU A 498 -24.20 22.91 19.66
N LYS A 499 -23.87 21.99 20.56
CA LYS A 499 -22.76 22.18 21.49
C LYS A 499 -21.40 22.10 20.80
N LEU A 500 -21.23 21.14 19.87
CA LEU A 500 -19.99 20.95 19.14
C LEU A 500 -19.81 21.98 18.02
N LYS A 501 -20.90 22.40 17.38
CA LYS A 501 -20.94 23.33 16.26
C LYS A 501 -22.08 24.34 16.45
N PRO A 502 -21.89 25.42 17.25
CA PRO A 502 -22.93 26.39 17.56
C PRO A 502 -23.53 27.12 16.36
N ASP A 503 -22.73 27.30 15.31
CA ASP A 503 -23.13 27.95 14.05
C ASP A 503 -23.80 26.98 13.03
N PHE A 504 -24.05 25.72 13.42
CA PHE A 504 -24.62 24.70 12.52
C PHE A 504 -25.99 25.11 11.96
N GLN A 505 -26.82 25.81 12.72
CA GLN A 505 -28.12 26.28 12.23
C GLN A 505 -27.99 27.26 11.03
N ALA A 506 -26.96 28.10 11.05
CA ALA A 506 -26.68 29.05 9.99
C ALA A 506 -25.94 28.41 8.80
N ARG A 507 -25.01 27.51 9.08
CA ARG A 507 -24.07 26.96 8.10
C ARG A 507 -24.33 25.51 7.70
N GLY A 508 -25.26 24.81 8.35
CA GLY A 508 -25.47 23.38 8.17
C GLY A 508 -25.70 22.96 6.71
N ARG A 509 -26.46 23.76 5.93
CA ARG A 509 -26.66 23.48 4.49
C ARG A 509 -25.36 23.55 3.68
N LEU A 510 -24.45 24.44 4.07
CA LEU A 510 -23.13 24.56 3.43
C LEU A 510 -22.25 23.36 3.79
N LEU A 511 -22.27 22.95 5.06
CA LEU A 511 -21.45 21.85 5.58
C LEU A 511 -21.83 20.50 4.97
N ILE A 512 -23.12 20.25 4.77
CA ILE A 512 -23.63 18.98 4.23
C ILE A 512 -23.79 18.97 2.69
N ARG A 513 -23.38 20.03 2.00
CA ARG A 513 -23.57 20.15 0.52
C ARG A 513 -22.81 19.09 -0.29
N HIS A 514 -21.80 18.46 0.30
CA HIS A 514 -20.99 17.42 -0.34
C HIS A 514 -21.53 16.00 -0.10
N LEU A 515 -22.65 15.88 0.65
CA LEU A 515 -23.41 14.66 0.86
C LEU A 515 -24.52 14.52 -0.17
#